data_eadc6528cb2c4040f797e2f8c23a4629
#
_entry.id   eadc6528cb2c4040f797e2f8c23a4629
#
_cell.length_a   1.000
_cell.length_b   1.000
_cell.length_c   1.000
_cell.angle_alpha   90.00
_cell.angle_beta   90.00
_cell.angle_gamma   90.00
#
_symmetry.space_group_name_H-M   'P 1'
#
loop_
_entity.id
_entity.type
_entity.pdbx_description
1 polymer ?
#
loop_
_entity_poly.entity_id
_entity_poly.type
_entity_poly.pdbx_seq_one_letter_code
_entity_poly.pdbx_strand_id
1 'polypeptide(L)'
;MKPLKSTGVDRRRFLSQTSSLAGIALASNSHRVFASQRIRVGAIGVGGRGSLLIEQLPETAQIVAVADCNEPRALAFRDKLKADWQIYSDYRKILDRNDIDAVIVATGEFQRIRPCIEACMAGKDVYAEKPLSLYIQEGRALVNTARKTKRIVQVGTQQRSMEMNRVACQLIRNGGLGKILEVRAVAYSGPDPSPAEGFPAEQIPKGLDWNMWLNQAAERPFNNQWLGWMRWRDFGGGQMTNWGAHGVDQIQWALGTDTTGPVDLEPLSSGLNGQVRMKYANGVVVNYVIEQGKGPMGGAIFICEKGKLEINRNKFTSNPPEIAEALRKELDVTEEERKWSDDLALWQARWHLQNWLDCIKSRQLPVADVEIGHRSVSVCHLANIVRELQRPLRWDPDKELFVDDPEADKL
;
A
#
# COMPACT_ATOMS: atom_id res chain seq x y z
N MET A 1 16.58 -42.73 15.62
CA MET A 1 15.97 -41.39 15.69
C MET A 1 14.79 -41.37 14.72
N LYS A 2 13.56 -41.25 15.23
CA LYS A 2 12.34 -41.22 14.38
C LYS A 2 12.10 -39.81 13.87
N PRO A 3 11.63 -39.58 12.62
CA PRO A 3 11.34 -38.27 12.12
C PRO A 3 10.05 -37.70 12.74
N LEU A 4 10.08 -36.44 13.14
CA LEU A 4 8.96 -35.66 13.61
C LEU A 4 8.00 -35.38 12.44
N LYS A 5 6.76 -35.81 12.57
CA LYS A 5 5.67 -35.50 11.63
C LYS A 5 5.26 -34.02 11.77
N SER A 6 5.29 -33.28 10.67
CA SER A 6 4.70 -31.96 10.58
C SER A 6 3.16 -32.07 10.63
N THR A 7 2.54 -31.38 11.57
CA THR A 7 1.07 -31.24 11.63
C THR A 7 0.66 -30.09 10.70
N GLY A 8 0.47 -30.38 9.42
CA GLY A 8 -0.20 -29.48 8.49
C GLY A 8 -1.70 -29.43 8.84
N VAL A 9 -2.21 -28.23 9.10
CA VAL A 9 -3.65 -28.01 9.27
C VAL A 9 -4.28 -27.97 7.88
N ASP A 10 -4.95 -29.05 7.51
CA ASP A 10 -5.68 -29.20 6.24
C ASP A 10 -6.89 -28.25 6.20
N ARG A 11 -6.91 -27.35 5.24
CA ARG A 11 -7.99 -26.39 4.95
C ARG A 11 -9.36 -27.06 4.77
N ARG A 12 -9.40 -28.33 4.34
CA ARG A 12 -10.64 -29.11 4.19
C ARG A 12 -11.23 -29.56 5.52
N ARG A 13 -10.42 -29.71 6.56
CA ARG A 13 -10.89 -30.11 7.91
C ARG A 13 -11.51 -28.95 8.70
N PHE A 14 -11.19 -27.69 8.35
CA PHE A 14 -11.79 -26.54 9.01
C PHE A 14 -13.24 -26.29 8.57
N LEU A 15 -13.64 -26.79 7.40
CA LEU A 15 -14.99 -26.61 6.85
C LEU A 15 -15.97 -27.75 7.22
N SER A 16 -15.53 -28.81 7.89
CA SER A 16 -16.38 -29.99 8.19
C SER A 16 -16.78 -30.18 9.65
N GLN A 17 -16.43 -29.28 10.56
CA GLN A 17 -16.73 -29.43 12.01
C GLN A 17 -17.74 -28.43 12.57
N THR A 18 -18.64 -27.87 11.75
CA THR A 18 -19.78 -27.10 12.26
C THR A 18 -21.11 -27.63 11.73
N SER A 19 -21.41 -28.87 12.03
CA SER A 19 -22.77 -29.36 11.89
C SER A 19 -23.06 -30.31 13.06
N SER A 20 -23.57 -29.76 14.16
CA SER A 20 -24.51 -30.36 15.10
C SER A 20 -24.61 -29.48 16.36
N LEU A 21 -25.65 -28.66 16.44
CA LEU A 21 -26.47 -28.44 17.62
C LEU A 21 -27.66 -27.59 17.24
N ALA A 22 -28.79 -28.24 17.09
CA ALA A 22 -30.10 -27.62 16.94
C ALA A 22 -30.57 -27.06 18.30
N GLY A 23 -31.18 -25.86 18.23
CA GLY A 23 -31.99 -25.35 19.31
C GLY A 23 -31.56 -24.01 19.85
N ILE A 24 -32.10 -22.95 19.28
CA ILE A 24 -32.83 -21.82 19.89
C ILE A 24 -33.16 -20.86 18.74
N ALA A 25 -34.40 -20.95 18.28
CA ALA A 25 -34.99 -19.98 17.38
C ALA A 25 -35.42 -18.74 18.17
N LEU A 26 -35.13 -17.58 17.58
CA LEU A 26 -35.65 -16.23 17.84
C LEU A 26 -34.50 -15.22 18.11
N ALA A 27 -33.75 -14.89 17.07
CA ALA A 27 -33.06 -13.61 16.85
C ALA A 27 -32.14 -13.69 15.60
N SER A 28 -32.65 -14.10 14.44
CA SER A 28 -31.77 -14.30 13.27
C SER A 28 -32.37 -13.81 11.93
N ASN A 29 -33.13 -12.71 11.94
CA ASN A 29 -33.63 -12.16 10.68
C ASN A 29 -32.78 -11.00 10.11
N SER A 30 -31.72 -10.56 10.77
CA SER A 30 -30.83 -9.50 10.25
C SER A 30 -29.56 -10.01 9.54
N HIS A 31 -29.20 -11.28 9.67
CA HIS A 31 -27.97 -11.80 9.06
C HIS A 31 -28.16 -12.58 7.75
N ARG A 32 -29.39 -12.88 7.35
CA ARG A 32 -29.64 -13.66 6.11
C ARG A 32 -29.79 -12.82 4.84
N VAL A 33 -29.85 -11.48 4.91
CA VAL A 33 -30.04 -10.62 3.74
C VAL A 33 -28.71 -10.25 3.06
N PHE A 34 -27.57 -10.35 3.74
CA PHE A 34 -26.27 -9.92 3.21
C PHE A 34 -25.55 -10.92 2.31
N ALA A 35 -25.99 -12.16 2.20
CA ALA A 35 -25.27 -13.19 1.43
C ALA A 35 -25.45 -13.10 -0.11
N SER A 36 -26.34 -12.23 -0.61
CA SER A 36 -26.63 -12.10 -2.05
C SER A 36 -26.46 -10.69 -2.62
N GLN A 37 -26.15 -9.69 -1.82
CA GLN A 37 -26.00 -8.30 -2.31
C GLN A 37 -24.52 -7.95 -2.52
N ARG A 38 -24.19 -7.45 -3.73
CA ARG A 38 -22.85 -6.91 -4.04
C ARG A 38 -22.55 -5.73 -3.11
N ILE A 39 -21.29 -5.64 -2.66
CA ILE A 39 -20.82 -4.45 -1.92
C ILE A 39 -20.86 -3.25 -2.86
N ARG A 40 -21.52 -2.18 -2.46
CA ARG A 40 -21.66 -0.95 -3.26
C ARG A 40 -20.50 -0.03 -2.96
N VAL A 41 -19.71 0.26 -3.99
CA VAL A 41 -18.43 0.96 -3.88
C VAL A 41 -18.51 2.31 -4.58
N GLY A 42 -18.06 3.36 -3.88
CA GLY A 42 -17.75 4.66 -4.48
C GLY A 42 -16.26 4.72 -4.85
N ALA A 43 -15.91 5.35 -5.97
CA ALA A 43 -14.52 5.55 -6.34
C ALA A 43 -14.15 7.03 -6.30
N ILE A 44 -13.05 7.37 -5.64
CA ILE A 44 -12.50 8.71 -5.48
C ILE A 44 -11.16 8.79 -6.18
N GLY A 45 -11.10 9.52 -7.30
CA GLY A 45 -9.95 9.59 -8.20
C GLY A 45 -9.95 8.47 -9.24
N VAL A 46 -10.18 8.83 -10.52
CA VAL A 46 -10.18 7.92 -11.67
C VAL A 46 -9.04 8.23 -12.65
N GLY A 47 -7.89 8.64 -12.13
CA GLY A 47 -6.65 8.65 -12.87
C GLY A 47 -6.22 7.24 -13.28
N GLY A 48 -5.04 7.09 -13.89
CA GLY A 48 -4.60 5.79 -14.44
C GLY A 48 -4.75 4.61 -13.46
N ARG A 49 -4.35 4.78 -12.20
CA ARG A 49 -4.47 3.69 -11.21
C ARG A 49 -5.91 3.46 -10.73
N GLY A 50 -6.66 4.54 -10.49
CA GLY A 50 -8.07 4.42 -10.09
C GLY A 50 -8.92 3.72 -11.13
N SER A 51 -8.75 4.05 -12.41
CA SER A 51 -9.41 3.38 -13.52
C SER A 51 -9.11 1.88 -13.56
N LEU A 52 -7.83 1.51 -13.39
CA LEU A 52 -7.41 0.12 -13.37
C LEU A 52 -8.02 -0.68 -12.22
N LEU A 53 -8.14 -0.09 -11.02
CA LEU A 53 -8.78 -0.73 -9.88
C LEU A 53 -10.27 -0.99 -10.13
N ILE A 54 -10.95 -0.05 -10.77
CA ILE A 54 -12.38 -0.19 -11.14
C ILE A 54 -12.56 -1.31 -12.17
N GLU A 55 -11.71 -1.35 -13.21
CA GLU A 55 -11.76 -2.40 -14.24
C GLU A 55 -11.44 -3.81 -13.69
N GLN A 56 -10.72 -3.88 -12.57
CA GLN A 56 -10.34 -5.15 -11.92
C GLN A 56 -11.20 -5.48 -10.69
N LEU A 57 -12.23 -4.67 -10.40
CA LEU A 57 -13.07 -4.90 -9.23
C LEU A 57 -13.78 -6.27 -9.34
N PRO A 58 -13.67 -7.14 -8.32
CA PRO A 58 -14.36 -8.42 -8.31
C PRO A 58 -15.87 -8.29 -8.40
N GLU A 59 -16.54 -9.27 -9.01
CA GLU A 59 -18.00 -9.28 -9.21
C GLU A 59 -18.82 -9.28 -7.90
N THR A 60 -18.19 -9.55 -6.78
CA THR A 60 -18.78 -9.45 -5.43
C THR A 60 -19.01 -8.01 -4.98
N ALA A 61 -18.55 -7.04 -5.75
CA ALA A 61 -18.78 -5.61 -5.55
C ALA A 61 -19.23 -4.94 -6.86
N GLN A 62 -19.71 -3.70 -6.73
CA GLN A 62 -20.09 -2.88 -7.90
C GLN A 62 -19.81 -1.40 -7.62
N ILE A 63 -19.34 -0.69 -8.64
CA ILE A 63 -19.22 0.77 -8.58
C ILE A 63 -20.62 1.37 -8.77
N VAL A 64 -20.97 2.32 -7.91
CA VAL A 64 -22.27 3.03 -7.98
C VAL A 64 -22.12 4.54 -8.14
N ALA A 65 -20.95 5.07 -7.84
CA ALA A 65 -20.62 6.47 -8.04
C ALA A 65 -19.10 6.68 -8.16
N VAL A 66 -18.73 7.75 -8.84
CA VAL A 66 -17.34 8.16 -9.06
C VAL A 66 -17.19 9.65 -8.74
N ALA A 67 -16.11 10.03 -8.07
CA ALA A 67 -15.71 11.42 -7.90
C ALA A 67 -14.30 11.67 -8.43
N ASP A 68 -14.14 12.73 -9.20
CA ASP A 68 -12.83 13.23 -9.63
C ASP A 68 -12.91 14.76 -9.79
N CYS A 69 -11.97 15.50 -9.22
CA CYS A 69 -11.89 16.94 -9.37
C CYS A 69 -11.67 17.39 -10.83
N ASN A 70 -11.25 16.47 -11.71
CA ASN A 70 -11.25 16.64 -13.16
C ASN A 70 -12.49 15.93 -13.74
N GLU A 71 -13.62 16.65 -13.79
CA GLU A 71 -14.91 16.13 -14.29
C GLU A 71 -14.81 15.55 -15.71
N PRO A 72 -14.15 16.19 -16.71
CA PRO A 72 -13.96 15.61 -18.04
C PRO A 72 -13.32 14.22 -18.00
N ARG A 73 -12.37 13.98 -17.09
CA ARG A 73 -11.73 12.65 -16.92
C ARG A 73 -12.75 11.61 -16.45
N ALA A 74 -13.56 11.97 -15.45
CA ALA A 74 -14.55 11.06 -14.89
C ALA A 74 -15.64 10.70 -15.93
N LEU A 75 -16.10 11.69 -16.69
CA LEU A 75 -17.06 11.50 -17.77
C LEU A 75 -16.51 10.60 -18.87
N ALA A 76 -15.31 10.88 -19.36
CA ALA A 76 -14.65 10.07 -20.39
C ALA A 76 -14.45 8.60 -19.94
N PHE A 77 -14.10 8.38 -18.68
CA PHE A 77 -13.93 7.03 -18.15
C PHE A 77 -15.27 6.28 -18.02
N ARG A 78 -16.31 6.93 -17.53
CA ARG A 78 -17.68 6.38 -17.48
C ARG A 78 -18.16 5.98 -18.88
N ASP A 79 -18.01 6.88 -19.86
CA ASP A 79 -18.48 6.67 -21.23
C ASP A 79 -17.67 5.54 -21.93
N LYS A 80 -16.37 5.43 -21.68
CA LYS A 80 -15.53 4.31 -22.12
C LYS A 80 -16.09 2.96 -21.67
N LEU A 81 -16.54 2.87 -20.43
CA LEU A 81 -17.10 1.64 -19.84
C LEU A 81 -18.60 1.49 -20.08
N LYS A 82 -19.26 2.46 -20.73
CA LYS A 82 -20.73 2.51 -20.92
C LYS A 82 -21.48 2.31 -19.60
N ALA A 83 -20.93 2.88 -18.53
CA ALA A 83 -21.50 2.76 -17.19
C ALA A 83 -22.54 3.87 -16.94
N ASP A 84 -23.43 3.63 -15.97
CA ASP A 84 -24.49 4.56 -15.54
C ASP A 84 -24.18 5.24 -14.21
N TRP A 85 -22.91 5.26 -13.80
CA TRP A 85 -22.49 5.82 -12.52
C TRP A 85 -22.80 7.30 -12.40
N GLN A 86 -23.22 7.72 -11.20
CA GLN A 86 -23.27 9.12 -10.83
C GLN A 86 -21.83 9.69 -10.77
N ILE A 87 -21.62 10.83 -11.41
CA ILE A 87 -20.34 11.55 -11.40
C ILE A 87 -20.42 12.76 -10.48
N TYR A 88 -19.37 12.99 -9.69
CA TYR A 88 -19.22 14.15 -8.82
C TYR A 88 -17.83 14.77 -9.00
N SER A 89 -17.72 16.09 -8.93
CA SER A 89 -16.43 16.79 -8.80
C SER A 89 -15.93 16.78 -7.34
N ASP A 90 -16.85 16.76 -6.38
CA ASP A 90 -16.58 16.75 -4.94
C ASP A 90 -16.85 15.35 -4.36
N TYR A 91 -15.79 14.70 -3.85
CA TYR A 91 -15.87 13.35 -3.27
C TYR A 91 -16.77 13.26 -2.03
N ARG A 92 -17.00 14.36 -1.31
CA ARG A 92 -17.87 14.38 -0.13
C ARG A 92 -19.30 13.97 -0.47
N LYS A 93 -19.73 14.24 -1.72
CA LYS A 93 -21.02 13.75 -2.23
C LYS A 93 -21.13 12.23 -2.28
N ILE A 94 -20.01 11.51 -2.46
CA ILE A 94 -19.98 10.05 -2.32
C ILE A 94 -20.13 9.65 -0.85
N LEU A 95 -19.48 10.38 0.05
CA LEU A 95 -19.50 10.06 1.48
C LEU A 95 -20.88 10.30 2.10
N ASP A 96 -21.65 11.28 1.61
CA ASP A 96 -23.01 11.60 2.05
C ASP A 96 -24.05 10.52 1.65
N ARG A 97 -23.72 9.61 0.72
CA ARG A 97 -24.65 8.58 0.23
C ARG A 97 -24.76 7.40 1.18
N ASN A 98 -26.01 7.10 1.60
CA ASN A 98 -26.30 5.93 2.47
C ASN A 98 -26.29 4.60 1.70
N ASP A 99 -26.34 4.63 0.37
CA ASP A 99 -26.31 3.45 -0.48
C ASP A 99 -24.89 3.04 -0.90
N ILE A 100 -23.82 3.62 -0.33
CA ILE A 100 -22.43 3.26 -0.52
C ILE A 100 -21.89 2.62 0.75
N ASP A 101 -21.35 1.40 0.62
CA ASP A 101 -20.83 0.61 1.74
C ASP A 101 -19.34 0.86 1.96
N ALA A 102 -18.59 1.09 0.88
CA ALA A 102 -17.13 1.24 0.90
C ALA A 102 -16.64 2.18 -0.21
N VAL A 103 -15.40 2.66 -0.09
CA VAL A 103 -14.79 3.53 -1.10
C VAL A 103 -13.39 3.06 -1.50
N ILE A 104 -13.04 3.24 -2.78
CA ILE A 104 -11.68 3.18 -3.30
C ILE A 104 -11.17 4.61 -3.40
N VAL A 105 -10.02 4.91 -2.76
CA VAL A 105 -9.37 6.22 -2.81
C VAL A 105 -8.04 6.09 -3.55
N ALA A 106 -8.00 6.58 -4.79
CA ALA A 106 -6.85 6.49 -5.70
C ALA A 106 -6.39 7.86 -6.20
N THR A 107 -6.37 8.82 -5.29
CA THR A 107 -5.91 10.20 -5.51
C THR A 107 -4.37 10.32 -5.41
N GLY A 108 -3.83 11.49 -5.62
CA GLY A 108 -2.44 11.80 -5.32
C GLY A 108 -2.10 11.58 -3.84
N GLU A 109 -0.82 11.43 -3.54
CA GLU A 109 -0.30 11.13 -2.20
C GLU A 109 -0.77 12.17 -1.17
N PHE A 110 -0.61 13.45 -1.50
CA PHE A 110 -1.01 14.60 -0.68
C PHE A 110 -2.53 14.76 -0.48
N GLN A 111 -3.36 14.14 -1.34
CA GLN A 111 -4.82 14.25 -1.29
C GLN A 111 -5.49 13.08 -0.57
N ARG A 112 -4.75 11.99 -0.29
CA ARG A 112 -5.35 10.68 0.01
C ARG A 112 -5.90 10.57 1.41
N ILE A 113 -5.18 11.05 2.39
CA ILE A 113 -5.50 10.78 3.80
C ILE A 113 -6.82 11.41 4.23
N ARG A 114 -7.08 12.64 3.84
CA ARG A 114 -8.32 13.32 4.22
C ARG A 114 -9.57 12.60 3.75
N PRO A 115 -9.74 12.23 2.45
CA PRO A 115 -10.88 11.43 2.03
C PRO A 115 -10.99 10.07 2.74
N CYS A 116 -9.86 9.43 3.07
CA CYS A 116 -9.86 8.15 3.79
C CYS A 116 -10.39 8.32 5.24
N ILE A 117 -9.93 9.37 5.94
CA ILE A 117 -10.39 9.69 7.31
C ILE A 117 -11.89 10.02 7.28
N GLU A 118 -12.31 10.92 6.39
CA GLU A 118 -13.71 11.32 6.26
C GLU A 118 -14.61 10.14 5.88
N ALA A 119 -14.15 9.22 5.02
CA ALA A 119 -14.85 7.99 4.70
C ALA A 119 -15.04 7.07 5.92
N CYS A 120 -13.98 6.86 6.71
CA CYS A 120 -14.07 6.10 7.96
C CYS A 120 -15.06 6.73 8.94
N MET A 121 -15.06 8.07 9.07
CA MET A 121 -16.00 8.80 9.92
C MET A 121 -17.43 8.71 9.41
N ALA A 122 -17.64 8.66 8.09
CA ALA A 122 -18.94 8.42 7.43
C ALA A 122 -19.38 6.94 7.46
N GLY A 123 -18.64 6.08 8.18
CA GLY A 123 -19.00 4.67 8.35
C GLY A 123 -18.67 3.78 7.16
N LYS A 124 -17.85 4.22 6.22
CA LYS A 124 -17.48 3.46 5.02
C LYS A 124 -16.12 2.76 5.20
N ASP A 125 -16.01 1.53 4.68
CA ASP A 125 -14.74 0.84 4.60
C ASP A 125 -13.91 1.37 3.42
N VAL A 126 -12.56 1.29 3.48
CA VAL A 126 -11.69 2.01 2.56
C VAL A 126 -10.65 1.08 1.93
N TYR A 127 -10.48 1.18 0.62
CA TYR A 127 -9.27 0.78 -0.08
C TYR A 127 -8.49 2.04 -0.43
N ALA A 128 -7.32 2.22 0.19
CA ALA A 128 -6.45 3.38 -0.02
C ALA A 128 -5.27 2.99 -0.90
N GLU A 129 -5.11 3.61 -2.06
CA GLU A 129 -3.94 3.32 -2.91
C GLU A 129 -2.62 3.67 -2.21
N LYS A 130 -1.54 3.03 -2.63
CA LYS A 130 -0.17 3.35 -2.20
C LYS A 130 0.39 4.54 -3.02
N PRO A 131 1.38 5.26 -2.51
CA PRO A 131 1.86 5.35 -1.12
C PRO A 131 0.76 5.95 -0.24
N LEU A 132 0.66 5.50 1.01
CA LEU A 132 -0.52 5.80 1.83
C LEU A 132 -0.67 7.29 2.13
N SER A 133 0.39 7.96 2.55
CA SER A 133 0.39 9.35 3.03
C SER A 133 1.60 10.12 2.54
N LEU A 134 1.54 11.44 2.57
CA LEU A 134 2.67 12.33 2.30
C LEU A 134 3.52 12.58 3.55
N TYR A 135 2.90 12.54 4.74
CA TYR A 135 3.57 12.70 6.02
C TYR A 135 3.28 11.52 6.95
N ILE A 136 4.22 11.23 7.85
CA ILE A 136 4.10 10.12 8.82
C ILE A 136 2.89 10.34 9.73
N GLN A 137 2.72 11.55 10.25
CA GLN A 137 1.61 11.88 11.17
C GLN A 137 0.23 11.74 10.52
N GLU A 138 0.08 12.04 9.23
CA GLU A 138 -1.16 11.83 8.49
C GLU A 138 -1.54 10.34 8.43
N GLY A 139 -0.55 9.49 8.13
CA GLY A 139 -0.75 8.04 8.11
C GLY A 139 -1.19 7.51 9.47
N ARG A 140 -0.56 7.98 10.56
CA ARG A 140 -0.94 7.64 11.94
C ARG A 140 -2.35 8.11 12.29
N ALA A 141 -2.73 9.29 11.85
CA ALA A 141 -4.10 9.80 12.03
C ALA A 141 -5.16 8.90 11.38
N LEU A 142 -4.88 8.39 10.17
CA LEU A 142 -5.77 7.44 9.50
C LEU A 142 -5.85 6.10 10.24
N VAL A 143 -4.73 5.55 10.71
CA VAL A 143 -4.71 4.31 11.51
C VAL A 143 -5.60 4.47 12.74
N ASN A 144 -5.41 5.54 13.50
CA ASN A 144 -6.19 5.82 14.72
C ASN A 144 -7.69 5.96 14.39
N THR A 145 -8.02 6.65 13.30
CA THR A 145 -9.41 6.81 12.86
C THR A 145 -10.04 5.47 12.46
N ALA A 146 -9.34 4.64 11.68
CA ALA A 146 -9.81 3.32 11.27
C ALA A 146 -10.12 2.44 12.49
N ARG A 147 -9.23 2.41 13.49
CA ARG A 147 -9.44 1.66 14.74
C ARG A 147 -10.61 2.19 15.55
N LYS A 148 -10.68 3.52 15.74
CA LYS A 148 -11.78 4.17 16.49
C LYS A 148 -13.14 3.93 15.85
N THR A 149 -13.24 4.00 14.54
CA THR A 149 -14.49 3.81 13.78
C THR A 149 -14.77 2.34 13.44
N LYS A 150 -13.84 1.44 13.72
CA LYS A 150 -13.90 0.00 13.40
C LYS A 150 -14.12 -0.25 11.90
N ARG A 151 -13.52 0.60 11.04
CA ARG A 151 -13.58 0.42 9.59
C ARG A 151 -12.42 -0.42 9.10
N ILE A 152 -12.71 -1.21 8.07
CA ILE A 152 -11.69 -1.97 7.35
C ILE A 152 -11.00 -1.01 6.38
N VAL A 153 -9.71 -0.81 6.57
CA VAL A 153 -8.88 -0.01 5.67
C VAL A 153 -7.74 -0.88 5.16
N GLN A 154 -7.71 -1.11 3.85
CA GLN A 154 -6.62 -1.81 3.18
C GLN A 154 -5.81 -0.86 2.33
N VAL A 155 -4.48 -0.97 2.40
CA VAL A 155 -3.56 -0.18 1.58
C VAL A 155 -3.21 -0.94 0.28
N GLY A 156 -3.10 -0.22 -0.84
CA GLY A 156 -2.89 -0.78 -2.18
C GLY A 156 -1.50 -1.39 -2.43
N THR A 157 -0.89 -2.02 -1.43
CA THR A 157 0.37 -2.78 -1.56
C THR A 157 0.07 -4.20 -2.06
N GLN A 158 -0.42 -4.31 -3.30
CA GLN A 158 -0.97 -5.54 -3.87
C GLN A 158 -0.01 -6.74 -3.89
N GLN A 159 1.31 -6.51 -3.77
CA GLN A 159 2.29 -7.59 -3.71
C GLN A 159 2.07 -8.53 -2.51
N ARG A 160 1.42 -8.08 -1.43
CA ARG A 160 1.03 -8.92 -0.29
C ARG A 160 -0.03 -9.97 -0.62
N SER A 161 -0.72 -9.82 -1.75
CA SER A 161 -1.68 -10.80 -2.25
C SER A 161 -1.13 -11.67 -3.38
N MET A 162 0.17 -11.57 -3.68
CA MET A 162 0.85 -12.38 -4.69
C MET A 162 1.57 -13.55 -4.01
N GLU A 163 1.26 -14.77 -4.46
CA GLU A 163 1.77 -16.00 -3.85
C GLU A 163 3.30 -16.11 -3.89
N MET A 164 3.93 -15.70 -5.01
CA MET A 164 5.37 -15.65 -5.16
C MET A 164 6.04 -14.81 -4.05
N ASN A 165 5.48 -13.65 -3.75
CA ASN A 165 6.02 -12.77 -2.71
C ASN A 165 5.77 -13.36 -1.32
N ARG A 166 4.58 -13.98 -1.12
CA ARG A 166 4.22 -14.60 0.16
C ARG A 166 5.22 -15.69 0.55
N VAL A 167 5.47 -16.66 -0.32
CA VAL A 167 6.39 -17.77 0.01
C VAL A 167 7.81 -17.27 0.22
N ALA A 168 8.27 -16.32 -0.59
CA ALA A 168 9.62 -15.76 -0.48
C ALA A 168 9.81 -14.99 0.84
N CYS A 169 8.88 -14.09 1.19
CA CYS A 169 8.92 -13.35 2.45
C CYS A 169 8.78 -14.28 3.67
N GLN A 170 7.92 -15.29 3.60
CA GLN A 170 7.74 -16.25 4.69
C GLN A 170 8.96 -17.13 4.92
N LEU A 171 9.67 -17.54 3.86
CA LEU A 171 10.92 -18.29 4.00
C LEU A 171 11.94 -17.51 4.84
N ILE A 172 12.12 -16.22 4.53
CA ILE A 172 13.06 -15.35 5.27
C ILE A 172 12.54 -15.12 6.69
N ARG A 173 11.28 -14.73 6.85
CA ARG A 173 10.66 -14.43 8.15
C ARG A 173 10.72 -15.60 9.13
N ASN A 174 10.59 -16.83 8.64
CA ASN A 174 10.62 -18.06 9.44
C ASN A 174 12.05 -18.58 9.65
N GLY A 175 13.08 -17.84 9.25
CA GLY A 175 14.48 -18.22 9.43
C GLY A 175 14.93 -19.39 8.54
N GLY A 176 14.23 -19.70 7.46
CA GLY A 176 14.54 -20.82 6.57
C GLY A 176 15.94 -20.72 5.94
N LEU A 177 16.43 -19.49 5.73
CA LEU A 177 17.77 -19.19 5.22
C LEU A 177 18.81 -18.91 6.32
N GLY A 178 18.48 -19.12 7.59
CA GLY A 178 19.32 -18.75 8.72
C GLY A 178 19.24 -17.24 9.01
N LYS A 179 20.28 -16.73 9.70
CA LYS A 179 20.35 -15.32 10.06
C LYS A 179 20.49 -14.44 8.82
N ILE A 180 19.78 -13.33 8.80
CA ILE A 180 19.95 -12.28 7.79
C ILE A 180 21.23 -11.52 8.10
N LEU A 181 22.16 -11.47 7.16
CA LEU A 181 23.44 -10.79 7.28
C LEU A 181 23.34 -9.36 6.76
N GLU A 182 22.61 -9.16 5.66
CA GLU A 182 22.40 -7.86 5.02
C GLU A 182 21.14 -7.91 4.14
N VAL A 183 20.44 -6.78 4.05
CA VAL A 183 19.42 -6.55 3.01
C VAL A 183 19.90 -5.41 2.10
N ARG A 184 19.87 -5.62 0.78
CA ARG A 184 20.17 -4.59 -0.21
C ARG A 184 18.92 -4.21 -0.97
N ALA A 185 18.64 -2.92 -1.03
CA ALA A 185 17.48 -2.37 -1.71
C ALA A 185 17.88 -1.27 -2.71
N VAL A 186 16.94 -0.95 -3.60
CA VAL A 186 17.15 0.12 -4.58
C VAL A 186 17.03 1.47 -3.89
N ALA A 187 18.01 2.35 -4.13
CA ALA A 187 18.01 3.75 -3.73
C ALA A 187 17.16 4.56 -4.73
N TYR A 188 15.84 4.45 -4.63
CA TYR A 188 14.92 5.26 -5.43
C TYR A 188 15.05 6.74 -5.10
N SER A 189 14.92 7.61 -6.10
CA SER A 189 15.02 9.06 -5.90
C SER A 189 13.93 9.62 -4.99
N GLY A 190 14.31 10.58 -4.15
CA GLY A 190 13.37 11.46 -3.47
C GLY A 190 12.71 12.45 -4.41
N PRO A 191 11.80 13.29 -3.90
CA PRO A 191 11.15 14.34 -4.67
C PRO A 191 12.09 15.52 -4.92
N ASP A 192 11.84 16.28 -6.00
CA ASP A 192 12.49 17.57 -6.20
C ASP A 192 11.93 18.59 -5.19
N PRO A 193 12.75 19.55 -4.72
CA PRO A 193 12.24 20.69 -3.96
C PRO A 193 11.20 21.45 -4.78
N SER A 194 10.08 21.82 -4.16
CA SER A 194 9.15 22.73 -4.80
C SER A 194 9.79 24.10 -4.97
N PRO A 195 9.61 24.78 -6.12
CA PRO A 195 10.15 26.14 -6.29
C PRO A 195 9.58 27.07 -5.23
N ALA A 196 10.45 27.81 -4.52
CA ALA A 196 10.05 28.68 -3.42
C ALA A 196 9.07 29.79 -3.87
N GLU A 197 9.25 30.32 -5.07
CA GLU A 197 8.36 31.34 -5.66
C GLU A 197 7.16 30.73 -6.39
N GLY A 198 7.06 29.38 -6.44
CA GLY A 198 6.05 28.66 -7.21
C GLY A 198 6.27 28.78 -8.72
N PHE A 199 5.20 28.55 -9.48
CA PHE A 199 5.14 28.76 -10.92
C PHE A 199 4.18 29.90 -11.25
N PRO A 200 4.38 30.62 -12.38
CA PRO A 200 3.43 31.63 -12.86
C PRO A 200 2.01 31.06 -12.95
N ALA A 201 1.02 31.88 -12.60
CA ALA A 201 -0.38 31.50 -12.71
C ALA A 201 -0.78 31.21 -14.16
N GLU A 202 -1.47 30.10 -14.39
CA GLU A 202 -2.07 29.74 -15.66
C GLU A 202 -3.60 29.65 -15.54
N GLN A 203 -4.29 29.65 -16.68
CA GLN A 203 -5.73 29.46 -16.70
C GLN A 203 -6.08 28.03 -16.27
N ILE A 204 -6.96 27.89 -15.29
CA ILE A 204 -7.46 26.58 -14.86
C ILE A 204 -8.22 25.92 -16.03
N PRO A 205 -7.89 24.66 -16.41
CA PRO A 205 -8.61 23.94 -17.44
C PRO A 205 -10.10 23.82 -17.12
N LYS A 206 -10.95 23.95 -18.13
CA LYS A 206 -12.40 23.80 -17.96
C LYS A 206 -12.75 22.45 -17.37
N GLY A 207 -13.52 22.45 -16.29
CA GLY A 207 -13.95 21.24 -15.59
C GLY A 207 -12.94 20.67 -14.61
N LEU A 208 -11.83 21.36 -14.35
CA LEU A 208 -10.92 21.06 -13.24
C LEU A 208 -11.26 21.94 -12.04
N ASP A 209 -11.67 21.33 -10.94
CA ASP A 209 -11.78 22.01 -9.65
C ASP A 209 -10.39 22.02 -8.98
N TRP A 210 -9.69 23.16 -9.12
CA TRP A 210 -8.34 23.31 -8.61
C TRP A 210 -8.28 23.27 -7.08
N ASN A 211 -9.25 23.82 -6.37
CA ASN A 211 -9.30 23.81 -4.92
C ASN A 211 -9.52 22.37 -4.41
N MET A 212 -10.39 21.61 -5.05
CA MET A 212 -10.59 20.19 -4.73
C MET A 212 -9.34 19.36 -5.09
N TRP A 213 -8.60 19.75 -6.14
CA TRP A 213 -7.32 19.10 -6.48
C TRP A 213 -6.25 19.38 -5.43
N LEU A 214 -6.11 20.61 -4.94
CA LEU A 214 -5.19 20.95 -3.84
C LEU A 214 -5.57 20.23 -2.54
N ASN A 215 -6.84 20.08 -2.26
CA ASN A 215 -7.40 19.43 -1.07
C ASN A 215 -6.78 20.01 0.22
N GLN A 216 -5.93 19.23 0.94
CA GLN A 216 -5.24 19.69 2.15
C GLN A 216 -3.88 20.36 1.90
N ALA A 217 -3.38 20.37 0.66
CA ALA A 217 -2.14 21.06 0.33
C ALA A 217 -2.30 22.59 0.44
N ALA A 218 -1.20 23.29 0.65
CA ALA A 218 -1.20 24.75 0.72
C ALA A 218 -1.76 25.37 -0.58
N GLU A 219 -2.62 26.39 -0.40
CA GLU A 219 -3.24 27.10 -1.48
C GLU A 219 -2.18 27.77 -2.38
N ARG A 220 -2.32 27.63 -3.69
CA ARG A 220 -1.42 28.21 -4.69
C ARG A 220 -2.11 28.38 -6.04
N PRO A 221 -1.61 29.30 -6.90
CA PRO A 221 -2.10 29.45 -8.26
C PRO A 221 -1.95 28.17 -9.08
N PHE A 222 -2.89 27.93 -9.98
CA PHE A 222 -2.78 26.83 -10.92
C PHE A 222 -1.60 27.04 -11.88
N ASN A 223 -0.85 25.98 -12.08
CA ASN A 223 0.10 25.82 -13.17
C ASN A 223 0.16 24.33 -13.56
N ASN A 224 0.23 24.03 -14.83
CA ASN A 224 0.21 22.65 -15.33
C ASN A 224 1.36 21.80 -14.81
N GLN A 225 2.50 22.39 -14.42
CA GLN A 225 3.62 21.65 -13.84
C GLN A 225 3.28 20.99 -12.51
N TRP A 226 2.32 21.54 -11.73
CA TRP A 226 1.86 20.95 -10.48
C TRP A 226 1.12 19.62 -10.69
N LEU A 227 0.53 19.40 -11.88
CA LEU A 227 -0.15 18.12 -12.18
C LEU A 227 0.83 16.94 -12.23
N GLY A 228 2.13 17.19 -12.42
CA GLY A 228 3.20 16.22 -12.19
C GLY A 228 3.56 16.03 -10.70
N TRP A 229 2.57 15.99 -9.84
CA TRP A 229 2.61 16.08 -8.38
C TRP A 229 3.67 15.19 -7.71
N MET A 230 3.87 13.99 -8.19
CA MET A 230 4.82 13.00 -7.62
C MET A 230 6.28 13.52 -7.60
N ARG A 231 6.59 14.46 -8.49
CA ARG A 231 7.90 15.06 -8.59
C ARG A 231 8.21 16.01 -7.43
N TRP A 232 7.18 16.73 -6.94
CA TRP A 232 7.35 17.87 -6.04
C TRP A 232 7.20 17.50 -4.57
N ARG A 233 8.12 17.97 -3.71
CA ARG A 233 8.16 17.67 -2.27
C ARG A 233 6.84 17.99 -1.54
N ASP A 234 6.13 19.04 -1.97
CA ASP A 234 4.85 19.43 -1.37
C ASP A 234 3.69 18.48 -1.68
N PHE A 235 3.85 17.59 -2.65
CA PHE A 235 2.78 16.75 -3.17
C PHE A 235 3.09 15.25 -3.18
N GLY A 236 4.38 14.88 -3.13
CA GLY A 236 4.80 13.48 -3.20
C GLY A 236 6.20 13.23 -2.66
N GLY A 237 6.48 12.00 -2.32
CA GLY A 237 7.79 11.55 -1.83
C GLY A 237 8.71 11.02 -2.93
N GLY A 238 8.43 11.33 -4.19
CA GLY A 238 9.24 10.92 -5.35
C GLY A 238 9.13 9.42 -5.64
N GLN A 239 10.16 8.89 -6.31
CA GLN A 239 10.21 7.45 -6.58
C GLN A 239 10.41 6.62 -5.31
N MET A 240 10.96 7.22 -4.24
CA MET A 240 11.14 6.53 -2.96
C MET A 240 9.81 6.11 -2.34
N THR A 241 8.78 6.93 -2.42
CA THR A 241 7.43 6.54 -1.98
C THR A 241 6.65 5.82 -3.07
N ASN A 242 6.93 6.06 -4.36
CA ASN A 242 6.24 5.38 -5.46
C ASN A 242 6.66 3.91 -5.61
N TRP A 243 7.88 3.65 -6.11
CA TRP A 243 8.42 2.29 -6.29
C TRP A 243 9.02 1.75 -4.99
N GLY A 244 9.66 2.62 -4.21
CA GLY A 244 10.27 2.26 -2.93
C GLY A 244 9.25 1.68 -1.94
N ALA A 245 8.00 2.18 -1.90
CA ALA A 245 6.96 1.64 -1.04
C ALA A 245 6.72 0.14 -1.26
N HIS A 246 6.77 -0.34 -2.51
CA HIS A 246 6.66 -1.77 -2.80
C HIS A 246 7.85 -2.57 -2.25
N GLY A 247 9.08 -2.07 -2.43
CA GLY A 247 10.29 -2.74 -1.93
C GLY A 247 10.36 -2.72 -0.41
N VAL A 248 10.08 -1.58 0.20
CA VAL A 248 10.04 -1.43 1.67
C VAL A 248 8.99 -2.34 2.28
N ASP A 249 7.80 -2.44 1.69
CA ASP A 249 6.74 -3.30 2.18
C ASP A 249 7.16 -4.79 2.16
N GLN A 250 7.88 -5.25 1.13
CA GLN A 250 8.46 -6.59 1.09
C GLN A 250 9.54 -6.80 2.16
N ILE A 251 10.38 -5.79 2.39
CA ILE A 251 11.41 -5.84 3.44
C ILE A 251 10.75 -5.94 4.81
N GLN A 252 9.82 -5.05 5.14
CA GLN A 252 9.07 -5.07 6.41
C GLN A 252 8.39 -6.44 6.64
N TRP A 253 7.77 -6.99 5.60
CA TRP A 253 7.11 -8.29 5.66
C TRP A 253 8.10 -9.43 5.93
N ALA A 254 9.19 -9.49 5.17
CA ALA A 254 10.23 -10.52 5.31
C ALA A 254 10.95 -10.45 6.67
N LEU A 255 11.19 -9.24 7.20
CA LEU A 255 11.80 -9.02 8.51
C LEU A 255 10.84 -9.28 9.68
N GLY A 256 9.55 -9.37 9.43
CA GLY A 256 8.53 -9.46 10.50
C GLY A 256 8.36 -8.16 11.27
N THR A 257 8.66 -7.01 10.65
CA THR A 257 8.62 -5.67 11.25
C THR A 257 7.40 -4.87 10.81
N ASP A 258 6.30 -5.54 10.51
CA ASP A 258 5.05 -4.93 10.00
C ASP A 258 4.44 -3.84 10.90
N THR A 259 4.79 -3.82 12.18
CA THR A 259 4.26 -2.88 13.19
C THR A 259 5.33 -1.99 13.83
N THR A 260 6.53 -1.97 13.26
CA THR A 260 7.67 -1.17 13.76
C THR A 260 8.48 -0.62 12.57
N GLY A 261 9.69 -0.15 12.81
CA GLY A 261 10.57 0.41 11.80
C GLY A 261 12.05 0.37 12.19
N PRO A 262 12.94 0.97 11.38
CA PRO A 262 14.34 1.14 11.73
C PRO A 262 14.50 2.09 12.93
N VAL A 263 15.61 1.97 13.65
CA VAL A 263 15.94 2.81 14.81
C VAL A 263 17.11 3.74 14.57
N ASP A 264 18.04 3.36 13.68
CA ASP A 264 19.19 4.20 13.27
C ASP A 264 19.14 4.39 11.75
N LEU A 265 19.39 5.61 11.31
CA LEU A 265 19.34 6.06 9.92
C LEU A 265 20.63 6.82 9.59
N GLU A 266 21.29 6.46 8.49
CA GLU A 266 22.57 7.07 8.11
C GLU A 266 22.58 7.38 6.62
N PRO A 267 22.87 8.64 6.20
CA PRO A 267 23.12 8.96 4.81
C PRO A 267 24.51 8.42 4.42
N LEU A 268 24.58 7.66 3.34
CA LEU A 268 25.84 7.13 2.80
C LEU A 268 26.37 7.97 1.64
N SER A 269 25.52 8.71 0.98
CA SER A 269 25.88 9.68 -0.06
C SER A 269 24.85 10.79 -0.13
N SER A 270 25.22 11.93 -0.72
CA SER A 270 24.39 13.13 -0.84
C SER A 270 23.42 13.07 -2.03
N GLY A 271 22.44 14.01 -2.05
CA GLY A 271 21.51 14.25 -3.14
C GLY A 271 20.24 13.42 -3.05
N LEU A 272 19.30 13.73 -3.96
CA LEU A 272 17.96 13.10 -4.00
C LEU A 272 18.00 11.58 -4.22
N ASN A 273 19.04 11.09 -4.87
CA ASN A 273 19.33 9.66 -5.09
C ASN A 273 20.32 9.11 -4.06
N GLY A 274 20.59 9.86 -3.01
CA GLY A 274 21.54 9.51 -1.97
C GLY A 274 21.28 8.10 -1.41
N GLN A 275 22.36 7.36 -1.23
CA GLN A 275 22.29 6.04 -0.58
C GLN A 275 22.04 6.21 0.91
N VAL A 276 21.29 5.27 1.50
CA VAL A 276 20.88 5.32 2.90
C VAL A 276 21.07 3.95 3.54
N ARG A 277 21.57 3.94 4.77
CA ARG A 277 21.60 2.76 5.64
C ARG A 277 20.59 2.90 6.74
N MET A 278 19.84 1.84 7.01
CA MET A 278 18.90 1.77 8.10
C MET A 278 19.16 0.53 8.94
N LYS A 279 19.18 0.67 10.26
CA LYS A 279 19.33 -0.44 11.19
C LYS A 279 18.06 -0.61 12.00
N TYR A 280 17.61 -1.84 12.10
CA TYR A 280 16.46 -2.23 12.91
C TYR A 280 16.88 -2.65 14.32
N ALA A 281 15.96 -2.60 15.28
CA ALA A 281 16.24 -2.97 16.67
C ALA A 281 16.73 -4.42 16.84
N ASN A 282 16.34 -5.33 15.95
CA ASN A 282 16.81 -6.72 15.92
C ASN A 282 18.24 -6.87 15.34
N GLY A 283 18.91 -5.77 15.01
CA GLY A 283 20.26 -5.73 14.47
C GLY A 283 20.35 -5.90 12.95
N VAL A 284 19.27 -6.16 12.24
CA VAL A 284 19.28 -6.25 10.78
C VAL A 284 19.56 -4.88 10.16
N VAL A 285 20.46 -4.89 9.17
CA VAL A 285 20.83 -3.69 8.40
C VAL A 285 20.24 -3.78 7.00
N VAL A 286 19.55 -2.72 6.59
CA VAL A 286 19.04 -2.52 5.24
C VAL A 286 19.82 -1.39 4.58
N ASN A 287 20.49 -1.70 3.48
CA ASN A 287 21.26 -0.76 2.69
C ASN A 287 20.50 -0.43 1.39
N TYR A 288 20.04 0.80 1.26
CA TYR A 288 19.49 1.36 0.02
C TYR A 288 20.65 1.87 -0.83
N VAL A 289 21.31 0.95 -1.55
CA VAL A 289 22.59 1.22 -2.25
C VAL A 289 22.58 0.81 -3.72
N ILE A 290 21.52 0.13 -4.18
CA ILE A 290 21.41 -0.29 -5.57
C ILE A 290 20.88 0.88 -6.38
N GLU A 291 21.53 1.22 -7.49
CA GLU A 291 21.09 2.27 -8.40
C GLU A 291 19.73 1.93 -9.02
N GLN A 292 18.84 2.92 -9.09
CA GLN A 292 17.54 2.76 -9.71
C GLN A 292 17.66 2.26 -11.16
N GLY A 293 16.92 1.21 -11.49
CA GLY A 293 16.98 0.52 -12.78
C GLY A 293 18.00 -0.63 -12.87
N LYS A 294 18.87 -0.78 -11.87
CA LYS A 294 19.88 -1.86 -11.83
C LYS A 294 19.60 -2.96 -10.81
N GLY A 295 18.50 -2.90 -10.11
CA GLY A 295 18.14 -3.87 -9.06
C GLY A 295 16.69 -4.34 -9.13
N PRO A 296 16.24 -5.09 -8.11
CA PRO A 296 14.90 -5.63 -8.06
C PRO A 296 13.86 -4.52 -7.99
N MET A 297 12.91 -4.53 -8.91
CA MET A 297 11.84 -3.56 -8.97
C MET A 297 10.75 -3.90 -7.93
N GLY A 298 10.54 -3.01 -6.95
CA GLY A 298 9.57 -3.22 -5.88
C GLY A 298 9.86 -4.46 -5.03
N GLY A 299 11.14 -4.75 -4.77
CA GLY A 299 11.62 -5.84 -3.95
C GLY A 299 12.98 -5.53 -3.32
N ALA A 300 13.70 -6.56 -2.90
CA ALA A 300 15.02 -6.45 -2.27
C ALA A 300 15.86 -7.74 -2.46
N ILE A 301 17.15 -7.65 -2.13
CA ILE A 301 18.08 -8.77 -2.07
C ILE A 301 18.37 -9.05 -0.60
N PHE A 302 18.03 -10.24 -0.14
CA PHE A 302 18.30 -10.72 1.21
C PHE A 302 19.52 -11.63 1.17
N ILE A 303 20.57 -11.27 1.90
CA ILE A 303 21.81 -12.03 2.04
C ILE A 303 21.77 -12.69 3.42
N CYS A 304 21.73 -14.01 3.44
CA CYS A 304 21.54 -14.81 4.63
C CYS A 304 22.66 -15.86 4.76
N GLU A 305 22.77 -16.52 5.93
CA GLU A 305 23.80 -17.53 6.19
C GLU A 305 23.81 -18.70 5.20
N LYS A 306 22.60 -19.14 4.75
CA LYS A 306 22.45 -20.29 3.86
C LYS A 306 22.32 -19.92 2.38
N GLY A 307 22.40 -18.63 2.05
CA GLY A 307 22.31 -18.19 0.67
C GLY A 307 21.67 -16.81 0.50
N LYS A 308 21.50 -16.45 -0.75
CA LYS A 308 20.89 -15.18 -1.17
C LYS A 308 19.52 -15.42 -1.81
N LEU A 309 18.53 -14.62 -1.44
CA LEU A 309 17.22 -14.56 -2.10
C LEU A 309 16.96 -13.15 -2.60
N GLU A 310 16.65 -13.00 -3.88
CA GLU A 310 16.20 -11.77 -4.48
C GLU A 310 14.69 -11.86 -4.76
N ILE A 311 13.91 -10.92 -4.22
CA ILE A 311 12.51 -10.72 -4.55
C ILE A 311 12.43 -9.55 -5.51
N ASN A 312 11.84 -9.78 -6.68
CA ASN A 312 11.72 -8.77 -7.74
C ASN A 312 10.30 -8.79 -8.28
N ARG A 313 9.44 -7.97 -7.69
CA ARG A 313 8.03 -7.88 -8.00
C ARG A 313 7.33 -9.24 -7.83
N ASN A 314 6.86 -9.87 -8.92
CA ASN A 314 6.17 -11.16 -8.91
C ASN A 314 7.10 -12.33 -9.24
N LYS A 315 8.37 -12.23 -8.94
CA LYS A 315 9.35 -13.30 -9.14
C LYS A 315 10.42 -13.27 -8.07
N PHE A 316 11.07 -14.39 -7.88
CA PHE A 316 12.25 -14.51 -7.03
C PHE A 316 13.32 -15.39 -7.67
N THR A 317 14.56 -15.11 -7.32
CA THR A 317 15.74 -15.90 -7.67
C THR A 317 16.60 -16.10 -6.44
N SER A 318 17.42 -17.15 -6.42
CA SER A 318 18.31 -17.45 -5.29
C SER A 318 19.70 -17.88 -5.74
N ASN A 319 20.62 -17.82 -4.79
CA ASN A 319 21.91 -18.44 -4.89
C ASN A 319 22.25 -19.11 -3.53
N PRO A 320 22.32 -20.44 -3.44
CA PRO A 320 22.23 -21.38 -4.57
C PRO A 320 20.79 -21.46 -5.17
N PRO A 321 20.64 -21.91 -6.45
CA PRO A 321 19.36 -21.92 -7.17
C PRO A 321 18.31 -22.88 -6.59
N GLU A 322 18.76 -23.94 -5.90
CA GLU A 322 17.89 -24.96 -5.28
C GLU A 322 16.91 -24.36 -4.28
N ILE A 323 17.24 -23.23 -3.65
CA ILE A 323 16.33 -22.51 -2.73
C ILE A 323 15.09 -22.04 -3.50
N ALA A 324 15.28 -21.37 -4.63
CA ALA A 324 14.17 -20.88 -5.46
C ALA A 324 13.39 -22.05 -6.09
N GLU A 325 14.05 -23.14 -6.45
CA GLU A 325 13.41 -24.34 -6.99
C GLU A 325 12.51 -25.00 -5.93
N ALA A 326 12.98 -25.10 -4.69
CA ALA A 326 12.18 -25.61 -3.57
C ALA A 326 10.96 -24.73 -3.31
N LEU A 327 11.13 -23.41 -3.27
CA LEU A 327 10.01 -22.46 -3.08
C LEU A 327 8.95 -22.57 -4.18
N ARG A 328 9.36 -22.76 -5.44
CA ARG A 328 8.39 -22.93 -6.55
C ARG A 328 7.52 -24.16 -6.41
N LYS A 329 7.98 -25.20 -5.72
CA LYS A 329 7.18 -26.40 -5.43
C LYS A 329 6.13 -26.17 -4.33
N GLU A 330 6.32 -25.14 -3.49
CA GLU A 330 5.39 -24.77 -2.43
C GLU A 330 4.31 -23.78 -2.90
N LEU A 331 4.40 -23.30 -4.16
CA LEU A 331 3.43 -22.35 -4.70
C LEU A 331 2.07 -22.99 -4.89
N ASP A 332 1.06 -22.45 -4.22
CA ASP A 332 -0.35 -22.75 -4.45
C ASP A 332 -0.94 -21.71 -5.42
N VAL A 333 -0.45 -21.76 -6.68
CA VAL A 333 -0.89 -20.84 -7.73
C VAL A 333 -1.88 -21.53 -8.66
N THR A 334 -2.94 -20.83 -9.01
CA THR A 334 -3.93 -21.27 -9.99
C THR A 334 -3.32 -21.28 -11.40
N GLU A 335 -3.96 -21.97 -12.34
CA GLU A 335 -3.58 -21.88 -13.76
C GLU A 335 -3.68 -20.45 -14.31
N GLU A 336 -4.64 -19.66 -13.80
CA GLU A 336 -4.81 -18.26 -14.16
C GLU A 336 -3.60 -17.45 -13.71
N GLU A 337 -3.12 -17.63 -12.47
CA GLU A 337 -1.94 -16.95 -11.93
C GLU A 337 -0.65 -17.30 -12.68
N ARG A 338 -0.52 -18.55 -13.13
CA ARG A 338 0.62 -18.99 -13.96
C ARG A 338 0.66 -18.36 -15.35
N LYS A 339 -0.50 -17.99 -15.88
CA LYS A 339 -0.63 -17.28 -17.17
C LYS A 339 -0.27 -15.81 -17.08
N TRP A 340 -0.17 -15.27 -15.88
CA TRP A 340 0.22 -13.89 -15.68
C TRP A 340 1.71 -13.76 -15.90
N SER A 341 2.04 -13.35 -17.13
CA SER A 341 3.41 -12.92 -17.43
C SER A 341 3.83 -11.81 -16.47
N ASP A 342 5.13 -11.65 -16.29
CA ASP A 342 5.70 -10.65 -15.39
C ASP A 342 5.09 -9.27 -15.57
N ASP A 343 4.78 -8.85 -16.80
CA ASP A 343 4.22 -7.54 -17.11
C ASP A 343 2.76 -7.37 -16.66
N LEU A 344 1.92 -8.41 -16.79
CA LEU A 344 0.54 -8.39 -16.34
C LEU A 344 0.45 -8.43 -14.80
N ALA A 345 1.29 -9.22 -14.15
CA ALA A 345 1.36 -9.30 -12.70
C ALA A 345 1.74 -7.97 -12.05
N LEU A 346 2.50 -7.11 -12.74
CA LEU A 346 2.88 -5.79 -12.24
C LEU A 346 1.68 -4.90 -11.87
N TRP A 347 0.61 -4.98 -12.63
CA TRP A 347 -0.55 -4.09 -12.50
C TRP A 347 -1.75 -4.75 -11.83
N GLN A 348 -1.67 -6.03 -11.57
CA GLN A 348 -2.73 -6.84 -11.01
C GLN A 348 -3.10 -6.39 -9.58
N ALA A 349 -4.39 -6.18 -9.34
CA ALA A 349 -4.94 -5.84 -8.03
C ALA A 349 -6.16 -6.71 -7.65
N ARG A 350 -6.66 -7.58 -8.53
CA ARG A 350 -7.92 -8.32 -8.36
C ARG A 350 -7.95 -9.12 -7.06
N TRP A 351 -6.91 -9.91 -6.76
CA TRP A 351 -6.85 -10.70 -5.53
C TRP A 351 -6.73 -9.83 -4.29
N HIS A 352 -6.05 -8.71 -4.42
CA HIS A 352 -5.91 -7.75 -3.33
C HIS A 352 -7.24 -7.06 -3.03
N LEU A 353 -7.98 -6.66 -4.06
CA LEU A 353 -9.35 -6.16 -3.93
C LEU A 353 -10.29 -7.23 -3.36
N GLN A 354 -10.16 -8.50 -3.79
CA GLN A 354 -10.96 -9.59 -3.24
C GLN A 354 -10.69 -9.78 -1.74
N ASN A 355 -9.43 -9.76 -1.31
CA ASN A 355 -9.08 -9.82 0.11
C ASN A 355 -9.73 -8.69 0.91
N TRP A 356 -9.70 -7.46 0.39
CA TRP A 356 -10.39 -6.32 1.01
C TRP A 356 -11.89 -6.56 1.16
N LEU A 357 -12.57 -7.00 0.09
CA LEU A 357 -14.01 -7.27 0.11
C LEU A 357 -14.37 -8.42 1.07
N ASP A 358 -13.54 -9.44 1.17
CA ASP A 358 -13.72 -10.54 2.13
C ASP A 358 -13.53 -10.05 3.58
N CYS A 359 -12.58 -9.16 3.80
CA CYS A 359 -12.36 -8.54 5.10
C CYS A 359 -13.50 -7.57 5.50
N ILE A 360 -14.12 -6.88 4.54
CA ILE A 360 -15.35 -6.10 4.81
C ILE A 360 -16.45 -7.01 5.35
N LYS A 361 -16.64 -8.18 4.76
CA LYS A 361 -17.68 -9.14 5.20
C LYS A 361 -17.34 -9.81 6.53
N SER A 362 -16.12 -10.26 6.69
CA SER A 362 -15.66 -11.00 7.88
C SER A 362 -15.29 -10.12 9.06
N ARG A 363 -15.06 -8.83 8.82
CA ARG A 363 -14.49 -7.86 9.77
C ARG A 363 -13.11 -8.25 10.31
N GLN A 364 -12.39 -9.15 9.62
CA GLN A 364 -10.99 -9.46 9.90
C GLN A 364 -10.08 -8.40 9.26
N LEU A 365 -8.87 -8.23 9.80
CA LEU A 365 -7.90 -7.31 9.22
C LEU A 365 -7.38 -7.84 7.87
N PRO A 366 -7.23 -6.97 6.86
CA PRO A 366 -6.70 -7.37 5.56
C PRO A 366 -5.19 -7.63 5.60
N VAL A 367 -4.68 -8.31 4.57
CA VAL A 367 -3.25 -8.64 4.45
C VAL A 367 -2.35 -7.42 4.38
N ALA A 368 -2.88 -6.29 3.91
CA ALA A 368 -2.25 -4.98 3.89
C ALA A 368 -3.06 -3.99 4.72
N ASP A 369 -3.28 -4.35 5.99
CA ASP A 369 -3.96 -3.46 6.94
C ASP A 369 -3.32 -2.07 6.98
N VAL A 370 -4.11 -1.07 7.35
CA VAL A 370 -3.67 0.32 7.38
C VAL A 370 -2.42 0.56 8.24
N GLU A 371 -2.23 -0.17 9.35
CA GLU A 371 -1.00 -0.09 10.15
C GLU A 371 0.22 -0.55 9.34
N ILE A 372 0.09 -1.67 8.64
CA ILE A 372 1.15 -2.23 7.80
C ILE A 372 1.56 -1.24 6.69
N GLY A 373 0.58 -0.69 5.98
CA GLY A 373 0.84 0.29 4.92
C GLY A 373 1.42 1.59 5.45
N HIS A 374 0.98 2.04 6.60
CA HIS A 374 1.53 3.20 7.30
C HIS A 374 3.00 2.98 7.66
N ARG A 375 3.36 1.86 8.28
CA ARG A 375 4.75 1.54 8.64
C ARG A 375 5.65 1.46 7.41
N SER A 376 5.17 0.85 6.33
CA SER A 376 5.94 0.76 5.09
C SER A 376 6.21 2.13 4.46
N VAL A 377 5.21 3.01 4.37
CA VAL A 377 5.43 4.35 3.82
C VAL A 377 6.27 5.24 4.75
N SER A 378 6.17 5.06 6.07
CA SER A 378 6.99 5.78 7.05
C SER A 378 8.49 5.53 6.81
N VAL A 379 8.90 4.29 6.53
CA VAL A 379 10.30 3.99 6.19
C VAL A 379 10.74 4.70 4.91
N CYS A 380 9.85 4.88 3.93
CA CYS A 380 10.16 5.65 2.73
C CYS A 380 10.39 7.14 3.06
N HIS A 381 9.56 7.72 3.93
CA HIS A 381 9.72 9.10 4.38
C HIS A 381 11.00 9.27 5.19
N LEU A 382 11.32 8.34 6.08
CA LEU A 382 12.60 8.37 6.84
C LEU A 382 13.81 8.38 5.90
N ALA A 383 13.76 7.64 4.77
CA ALA A 383 14.82 7.70 3.76
C ALA A 383 14.94 9.09 3.12
N ASN A 384 13.82 9.75 2.82
CA ASN A 384 13.84 11.09 2.27
C ASN A 384 14.32 12.13 3.29
N ILE A 385 13.88 12.05 4.55
CA ILE A 385 14.28 12.97 5.63
C ILE A 385 15.79 12.88 5.89
N VAL A 386 16.35 11.68 5.99
CA VAL A 386 17.79 11.54 6.23
C VAL A 386 18.62 12.06 5.06
N ARG A 387 18.11 11.97 3.81
CA ARG A 387 18.74 12.58 2.63
C ARG A 387 18.65 14.10 2.67
N GLU A 388 17.55 14.66 3.13
CA GLU A 388 17.35 16.10 3.24
C GLU A 388 18.27 16.71 4.29
N LEU A 389 18.37 16.09 5.46
CA LEU A 389 19.20 16.57 6.58
C LEU A 389 20.69 16.22 6.47
N GLN A 390 21.06 15.24 5.64
CA GLN A 390 22.46 14.83 5.38
C GLN A 390 23.28 14.52 6.65
N ARG A 391 22.63 13.98 7.68
CA ARG A 391 23.26 13.57 8.94
C ARG A 391 22.60 12.32 9.51
N PRO A 392 23.31 11.54 10.37
CA PRO A 392 22.69 10.42 11.08
C PRO A 392 21.52 10.87 11.95
N LEU A 393 20.46 10.05 11.97
CA LEU A 393 19.25 10.30 12.75
C LEU A 393 18.92 9.04 13.57
N ARG A 394 18.30 9.24 14.72
CA ARG A 394 17.73 8.17 15.53
C ARG A 394 16.21 8.29 15.54
N TRP A 395 15.53 7.20 15.28
CA TRP A 395 14.07 7.13 15.22
C TRP A 395 13.52 6.24 16.33
N ASP A 396 12.50 6.70 17.01
CA ASP A 396 11.70 5.90 17.93
C ASP A 396 10.42 5.42 17.20
N PRO A 397 10.38 4.16 16.74
CA PRO A 397 9.25 3.68 15.95
C PRO A 397 7.97 3.50 16.77
N ASP A 398 8.04 3.47 18.09
CA ASP A 398 6.86 3.36 18.95
C ASP A 398 6.17 4.72 19.13
N LYS A 399 6.97 5.79 19.28
CA LYS A 399 6.48 7.15 19.36
C LYS A 399 6.26 7.82 18.01
N GLU A 400 6.90 7.28 16.96
CA GLU A 400 6.98 7.89 15.64
C GLU A 400 7.52 9.32 15.66
N LEU A 401 8.64 9.46 16.36
CA LEU A 401 9.39 10.72 16.54
C LEU A 401 10.89 10.45 16.42
N PHE A 402 11.62 11.46 16.01
CA PHE A 402 13.07 11.42 16.10
C PHE A 402 13.54 11.64 17.53
N VAL A 403 14.57 10.91 17.95
CA VAL A 403 15.09 10.97 19.32
C VAL A 403 15.92 12.24 19.47
N ASP A 404 15.43 13.16 20.32
CA ASP A 404 16.07 14.44 20.63
C ASP A 404 16.36 15.32 19.40
N ASP A 405 15.48 15.28 18.38
CA ASP A 405 15.68 15.98 17.11
C ASP A 405 14.41 16.67 16.58
N PRO A 406 14.02 17.80 17.19
CA PRO A 406 12.82 18.53 16.79
C PRO A 406 12.91 19.19 15.41
N GLU A 407 14.09 19.28 14.79
CA GLU A 407 14.23 19.70 13.39
C GLU A 407 13.71 18.60 12.44
N ALA A 408 14.15 17.36 12.67
CA ALA A 408 13.73 16.22 11.88
C ALA A 408 12.22 15.92 12.04
N ASP A 409 11.64 16.15 13.21
CA ASP A 409 10.21 15.95 13.48
C ASP A 409 9.28 16.90 12.69
N LYS A 410 9.82 17.96 12.09
CA LYS A 410 9.04 18.92 11.29
C LYS A 410 8.94 18.54 9.81
N LEU A 411 9.70 17.53 9.38
CA LEU A 411 9.79 17.10 7.99
C LEU A 411 8.90 15.88 7.72
#